data_78c19391d6dbdfddeb874f243f350689
#
_entry.id   78c19391d6dbdfddeb874f243f350689
#
_cell.length_a   1.000
_cell.length_b   1.000
_cell.length_c   1.000
_cell.angle_alpha   90.00
_cell.angle_beta   90.00
_cell.angle_gamma   90.00
#
_symmetry.space_group_name_H-M   'P 1'
#
loop_
_entity.id
_entity.type
_entity.pdbx_description
1 polymer ?
#
loop_
_entity_poly.entity_id
_entity_poly.type
_entity_poly.pdbx_seq_one_letter_code
_entity_poly.pdbx_strand_id
1 'polypeptide(L)'
;MFDGVVELTDRLAREASMHVTIETAGTIDRAATAHLLSLSPKLANSTPTAEQAVQLGGTPSDAAWATRHESRRLHVTALQSLINRYGERQFKFVVRGSADIAEIDALLDRLDGWKPDEIMLMPEGVILPSQKAKDWLVQTCLQRGWRYCGRLHIELFGNTRGT
;
A
#
# COMPACT_ATOMS: atom_id res chain seq x y z
N MET A 1 8.14 7.77 -19.06
CA MET A 1 7.38 6.64 -18.47
C MET A 1 6.01 7.08 -17.94
N PHE A 2 5.91 8.13 -17.12
CA PHE A 2 4.61 8.54 -16.54
C PHE A 2 3.63 9.17 -17.53
N ASP A 3 4.10 9.88 -18.54
CA ASP A 3 3.23 10.53 -19.54
C ASP A 3 2.40 9.50 -20.33
N GLY A 4 2.98 8.36 -20.67
CA GLY A 4 2.24 7.24 -21.28
C GLY A 4 1.16 6.63 -20.37
N VAL A 5 1.35 6.63 -19.04
CA VAL A 5 0.32 6.16 -18.10
C VAL A 5 -0.85 7.14 -18.05
N VAL A 6 -0.58 8.45 -18.04
CA VAL A 6 -1.62 9.49 -18.05
C VAL A 6 -2.48 9.39 -19.32
N GLU A 7 -1.85 9.29 -20.49
CA GLU A 7 -2.54 9.12 -21.77
C GLU A 7 -3.36 7.83 -21.80
N LEU A 8 -2.77 6.70 -21.38
CA LEU A 8 -3.44 5.40 -21.34
C LEU A 8 -4.68 5.43 -20.46
N THR A 9 -4.58 5.95 -19.24
CA THR A 9 -5.70 5.98 -18.30
C THR A 9 -6.82 6.89 -18.80
N ASP A 10 -6.50 8.00 -19.43
CA ASP A 10 -7.50 8.89 -20.03
C ASP A 10 -8.24 8.19 -21.18
N ARG A 11 -7.53 7.52 -22.09
CA ARG A 11 -8.14 6.77 -23.19
C ARG A 11 -8.99 5.60 -22.70
N LEU A 12 -8.53 4.82 -21.71
CA LEU A 12 -9.29 3.72 -21.15
C LEU A 12 -10.61 4.22 -20.53
N ALA A 13 -10.56 5.32 -19.79
CA ALA A 13 -11.75 5.86 -19.14
C ALA A 13 -12.73 6.50 -20.14
N ARG A 14 -12.25 7.31 -21.09
CA ARG A 14 -13.11 8.13 -21.95
C ARG A 14 -13.48 7.45 -23.26
N GLU A 15 -12.52 6.77 -23.91
CA GLU A 15 -12.77 6.14 -25.22
C GLU A 15 -13.34 4.73 -25.07
N ALA A 16 -12.82 3.96 -24.09
CA ALA A 16 -13.23 2.57 -23.87
C ALA A 16 -14.31 2.41 -22.76
N SER A 17 -14.69 3.50 -22.09
CA SER A 17 -15.64 3.48 -20.97
C SER A 17 -15.30 2.46 -19.87
N MET A 18 -14.02 2.24 -19.64
CA MET A 18 -13.54 1.29 -18.63
C MET A 18 -13.40 1.93 -17.27
N HIS A 19 -13.72 1.15 -16.20
CA HIS A 19 -13.35 1.55 -14.85
C HIS A 19 -11.84 1.45 -14.67
N VAL A 20 -11.19 2.56 -14.32
CA VAL A 20 -9.75 2.64 -14.11
C VAL A 20 -9.44 2.72 -12.63
N THR A 21 -8.68 1.76 -12.11
CA THR A 21 -8.08 1.81 -10.77
C THR A 21 -6.58 2.03 -10.91
N ILE A 22 -6.05 3.01 -10.19
CA ILE A 22 -4.60 3.21 -10.08
C ILE A 22 -4.14 2.73 -8.71
N GLU A 23 -3.20 1.77 -8.69
CA GLU A 23 -2.48 1.38 -7.48
C GLU A 23 -1.11 2.06 -7.43
N THR A 24 -0.80 2.72 -6.32
CA THR A 24 0.46 3.45 -6.13
C THR A 24 0.92 3.44 -4.66
N ALA A 25 2.22 3.54 -4.44
CA ALA A 25 2.76 3.79 -3.10
C ALA A 25 2.50 5.22 -2.58
N GLY A 26 2.01 6.12 -3.43
CA GLY A 26 1.74 7.50 -3.07
C GLY A 26 2.99 8.37 -2.89
N THR A 27 4.12 7.98 -3.47
CA THR A 27 5.39 8.71 -3.36
C THR A 27 5.59 9.76 -4.45
N ILE A 28 4.73 9.76 -5.46
CA ILE A 28 4.80 10.66 -6.62
C ILE A 28 3.44 11.32 -6.81
N ASP A 29 3.42 12.65 -6.82
CA ASP A 29 2.23 13.41 -7.17
C ASP A 29 2.15 13.62 -8.68
N ARG A 30 1.34 12.81 -9.34
CA ARG A 30 0.99 12.94 -10.77
C ARG A 30 -0.51 12.81 -10.94
N ALA A 31 -1.10 13.72 -11.68
CA ALA A 31 -2.49 13.61 -12.08
C ALA A 31 -2.63 12.55 -13.18
N ALA A 32 -3.63 11.68 -13.03
CA ALA A 32 -4.03 10.71 -14.05
C ALA A 32 -5.54 10.48 -13.93
N THR A 33 -6.18 9.99 -14.95
CA THR A 33 -7.62 9.68 -14.90
C THR A 33 -7.82 8.35 -14.17
N ALA A 34 -8.50 8.39 -13.03
CA ALA A 34 -8.86 7.19 -12.28
C ALA A 34 -10.24 7.34 -11.65
N HIS A 35 -11.00 6.24 -11.62
CA HIS A 35 -12.26 6.12 -10.91
C HIS A 35 -12.03 5.74 -9.45
N LEU A 36 -10.96 4.97 -9.18
CA LEU A 36 -10.51 4.61 -7.84
C LEU A 36 -9.00 4.79 -7.73
N LEU A 37 -8.53 5.46 -6.69
CA LEU A 37 -7.13 5.53 -6.32
C LEU A 37 -6.85 4.59 -5.13
N SER A 38 -6.02 3.59 -5.32
CA SER A 38 -5.55 2.66 -4.27
C SER A 38 -4.14 3.05 -3.82
N LEU A 39 -4.07 3.76 -2.70
CA LEU A 39 -2.82 4.17 -2.07
C LEU A 39 -2.28 3.03 -1.21
N SER A 40 -1.02 2.64 -1.41
CA SER A 40 -0.35 1.60 -0.61
C SER A 40 0.96 2.13 -0.05
N PRO A 41 0.90 3.07 0.92
CA PRO A 41 2.11 3.61 1.55
C PRO A 41 2.92 2.49 2.18
N LYS A 42 4.24 2.56 2.03
CA LYS A 42 5.13 1.51 2.51
C LYS A 42 5.56 1.81 3.94
N LEU A 43 5.18 0.93 4.87
CA LEU A 43 5.60 1.00 6.27
C LEU A 43 7.06 0.55 6.43
N ALA A 44 7.64 0.78 7.61
CA ALA A 44 9.02 0.40 7.93
C ALA A 44 9.26 -1.12 7.73
N ASN A 45 8.22 -1.94 7.96
CA ASN A 45 8.28 -3.38 7.72
C ASN A 45 8.59 -3.76 6.26
N SER A 46 8.42 -2.86 5.30
CA SER A 46 8.74 -3.06 3.88
C SER A 46 10.21 -2.88 3.54
N THR A 47 11.00 -2.28 4.46
CA THR A 47 12.43 -2.10 4.27
C THR A 47 13.16 -3.34 4.78
N PRO A 48 13.92 -4.08 3.95
CA PRO A 48 14.67 -5.24 4.40
C PRO A 48 15.69 -4.85 5.47
N THR A 49 15.80 -5.65 6.54
CA THR A 49 16.92 -5.52 7.47
C THR A 49 18.22 -5.94 6.79
N ALA A 50 19.37 -5.52 7.35
CA ALA A 50 20.70 -5.93 6.84
C ALA A 50 20.83 -7.46 6.80
N GLU A 51 20.27 -8.17 7.80
CA GLU A 51 20.26 -9.62 7.87
C GLU A 51 19.40 -10.25 6.76
N GLN A 52 18.22 -9.70 6.51
CA GLN A 52 17.35 -10.15 5.42
C GLN A 52 17.99 -9.89 4.05
N ALA A 53 18.65 -8.75 3.88
CA ALA A 53 19.37 -8.45 2.64
C ALA A 53 20.48 -9.50 2.39
N VAL A 54 21.24 -9.87 3.40
CA VAL A 54 22.29 -10.92 3.30
C VAL A 54 21.68 -12.30 2.99
N GLN A 55 20.59 -12.68 3.65
CA GLN A 55 19.91 -13.96 3.42
C GLN A 55 19.34 -14.09 2.00
N LEU A 56 18.98 -12.97 1.37
CA LEU A 56 18.51 -12.90 -0.01
C LEU A 56 19.67 -12.85 -1.04
N GLY A 57 20.90 -13.10 -0.61
CA GLY A 57 22.09 -13.03 -1.47
C GLY A 57 22.56 -11.61 -1.77
N GLY A 58 22.21 -10.69 -0.88
CA GLY A 58 22.49 -9.27 -1.03
C GLY A 58 23.96 -8.91 -0.92
N THR A 59 24.34 -7.87 -1.63
CA THR A 59 25.67 -7.26 -1.65
C THR A 59 25.70 -6.00 -0.77
N PRO A 60 26.87 -5.41 -0.47
CA PRO A 60 26.97 -4.12 0.21
C PRO A 60 26.15 -2.98 -0.45
N SER A 61 25.84 -3.10 -1.76
CA SER A 61 24.95 -2.16 -2.45
C SER A 61 23.51 -2.21 -1.95
N ASP A 62 23.09 -3.31 -1.35
CA ASP A 62 21.73 -3.50 -0.85
C ASP A 62 21.48 -2.71 0.45
N ALA A 63 22.53 -2.47 1.26
CA ALA A 63 22.46 -1.57 2.40
C ALA A 63 22.17 -0.11 1.94
N ALA A 64 22.81 0.33 0.86
CA ALA A 64 22.55 1.64 0.27
C ALA A 64 21.15 1.72 -0.36
N TRP A 65 20.64 0.60 -0.90
CA TRP A 65 19.27 0.52 -1.38
C TRP A 65 18.26 0.60 -0.24
N ALA A 66 18.47 -0.14 0.86
CA ALA A 66 17.60 -0.11 2.03
C ALA A 66 17.52 1.31 2.62
N THR A 67 18.64 2.03 2.73
CA THR A 67 18.69 3.42 3.18
C THR A 67 17.90 4.34 2.24
N ARG A 68 18.05 4.19 0.93
CA ARG A 68 17.29 4.97 -0.07
C ARG A 68 15.80 4.62 -0.04
N HIS A 69 15.46 3.34 0.14
CA HIS A 69 14.07 2.91 0.29
C HIS A 69 13.44 3.55 1.52
N GLU A 70 14.10 3.45 2.69
CA GLU A 70 13.59 4.03 3.94
C GLU A 70 13.36 5.54 3.81
N SER A 71 14.28 6.28 3.21
CA SER A 71 14.17 7.73 3.04
C SER A 71 13.09 8.16 2.03
N ARG A 72 12.59 7.26 1.18
CA ARG A 72 11.66 7.56 0.08
C ARG A 72 10.32 6.83 0.17
N ARG A 73 10.15 5.88 1.10
CA ARG A 73 8.95 5.05 1.18
C ARG A 73 7.68 5.82 1.54
N LEU A 74 7.83 6.95 2.25
CA LEU A 74 6.72 7.83 2.61
C LEU A 74 6.97 9.25 2.09
N HIS A 75 5.99 9.81 1.41
CA HIS A 75 6.03 11.18 0.93
C HIS A 75 4.71 11.88 1.25
N VAL A 76 4.62 12.45 2.45
CA VAL A 76 3.37 13.01 3.01
C VAL A 76 2.74 14.07 2.11
N THR A 77 3.56 14.99 1.56
CA THR A 77 3.05 16.02 0.63
C THR A 77 2.43 15.42 -0.62
N ALA A 78 3.02 14.36 -1.21
CA ALA A 78 2.44 13.69 -2.36
C ALA A 78 1.16 12.94 -1.99
N LEU A 79 1.13 12.25 -0.85
CA LEU A 79 -0.08 11.59 -0.32
C LEU A 79 -1.20 12.61 -0.12
N GLN A 80 -0.93 13.74 0.53
CA GLN A 80 -1.92 14.79 0.76
C GLN A 80 -2.46 15.37 -0.55
N SER A 81 -1.60 15.61 -1.53
CA SER A 81 -2.03 16.08 -2.84
C SER A 81 -2.94 15.07 -3.56
N LEU A 82 -2.63 13.78 -3.46
CA LEU A 82 -3.43 12.69 -4.01
C LEU A 82 -4.79 12.57 -3.29
N ILE A 83 -4.82 12.68 -1.96
CA ILE A 83 -6.05 12.72 -1.16
C ILE A 83 -6.96 13.86 -1.63
N ASN A 84 -6.41 15.06 -1.81
CA ASN A 84 -7.18 16.23 -2.21
C ASN A 84 -7.72 16.12 -3.65
N ARG A 85 -7.03 15.36 -4.51
CA ARG A 85 -7.38 15.23 -5.93
C ARG A 85 -8.43 14.18 -6.22
N TYR A 86 -8.37 13.04 -5.50
CA TYR A 86 -9.24 11.90 -5.79
C TYR A 86 -10.31 11.72 -4.72
N GLY A 87 -11.58 11.83 -5.10
CA GLY A 87 -12.73 11.62 -4.19
C GLY A 87 -12.94 10.15 -3.84
N GLU A 88 -12.76 9.25 -4.84
CA GLU A 88 -12.86 7.81 -4.64
C GLU A 88 -11.46 7.22 -4.44
N ARG A 89 -11.17 6.80 -3.21
CA ARG A 89 -9.85 6.29 -2.84
C ARG A 89 -9.90 5.27 -1.70
N GLN A 90 -8.82 4.55 -1.54
CA GLN A 90 -8.57 3.65 -0.42
C GLN A 90 -7.08 3.64 -0.06
N PHE A 91 -6.79 3.38 1.22
CA PHE A 91 -5.44 3.15 1.72
C PHE A 91 -5.27 1.68 2.09
N LYS A 92 -4.30 1.02 1.53
CA LYS A 92 -3.99 -0.39 1.79
C LYS A 92 -2.65 -0.51 2.49
N PHE A 93 -2.66 -0.85 3.77
CA PHE A 93 -1.47 -1.04 4.58
C PHE A 93 -1.18 -2.53 4.80
N VAL A 94 0.05 -2.94 4.51
CA VAL A 94 0.52 -4.30 4.80
C VAL A 94 1.12 -4.31 6.20
N VAL A 95 0.59 -5.15 7.10
CA VAL A 95 0.91 -5.11 8.52
C VAL A 95 1.34 -6.48 9.07
N ARG A 96 2.29 -6.47 10.01
CA ARG A 96 2.80 -7.64 10.77
C ARG A 96 2.31 -7.63 12.22
N GLY A 97 2.17 -6.45 12.82
CA GLY A 97 1.88 -6.32 14.23
C GLY A 97 1.52 -4.90 14.68
N SER A 98 1.46 -4.71 15.99
CA SER A 98 1.02 -3.46 16.62
C SER A 98 1.94 -2.26 16.31
N ALA A 99 3.23 -2.48 16.07
CA ALA A 99 4.15 -1.42 15.70
C ALA A 99 3.77 -0.77 14.37
N ASP A 100 3.28 -1.59 13.40
CA ASP A 100 2.81 -1.07 12.12
C ASP A 100 1.55 -0.22 12.29
N ILE A 101 0.67 -0.58 13.22
CA ILE A 101 -0.53 0.22 13.53
C ILE A 101 -0.14 1.58 14.09
N ALA A 102 0.84 1.63 14.99
CA ALA A 102 1.33 2.90 15.53
C ALA A 102 1.96 3.78 14.43
N GLU A 103 2.66 3.17 13.46
CA GLU A 103 3.21 3.91 12.31
C GLU A 103 2.10 4.42 11.38
N ILE A 104 1.03 3.64 11.16
CA ILE A 104 -0.15 4.07 10.41
C ILE A 104 -0.79 5.28 11.10
N ASP A 105 -1.01 5.22 12.42
CA ASP A 105 -1.57 6.32 13.19
C ASP A 105 -0.72 7.60 13.02
N ALA A 106 0.60 7.49 13.20
CA ALA A 106 1.53 8.60 13.02
C ALA A 106 1.55 9.17 11.58
N LEU A 107 1.29 8.35 10.57
CA LEU A 107 1.13 8.81 9.19
C LEU A 107 -0.21 9.53 9.00
N LEU A 108 -1.30 8.95 9.47
CA LEU A 108 -2.66 9.48 9.33
C LEU A 108 -2.84 10.80 10.08
N ASP A 109 -2.18 10.99 11.24
CA ASP A 109 -2.15 12.25 11.99
C ASP A 109 -1.52 13.42 11.21
N ARG A 110 -0.78 13.11 10.14
CA ARG A 110 -0.14 14.10 9.26
C ARG A 110 -0.92 14.35 7.97
N LEU A 111 -2.06 13.72 7.81
CA LEU A 111 -2.89 13.77 6.60
C LEU A 111 -4.31 14.20 6.94
N ASP A 112 -4.86 15.07 6.12
CA ASP A 112 -6.24 15.56 6.26
C ASP A 112 -7.16 14.95 5.21
N GLY A 113 -8.47 14.89 5.52
CA GLY A 113 -9.52 14.55 4.56
C GLY A 113 -9.67 13.07 4.23
N TRP A 114 -8.96 12.17 4.93
CA TRP A 114 -9.21 10.73 4.87
C TRP A 114 -10.37 10.32 5.77
N LYS A 115 -10.94 9.13 5.53
CA LYS A 115 -12.04 8.56 6.34
C LYS A 115 -11.67 7.16 6.84
N PRO A 116 -12.19 6.73 8.01
CA PRO A 116 -11.90 5.41 8.55
C PRO A 116 -12.22 4.25 7.58
N ASP A 117 -13.32 4.33 6.85
CA ASP A 117 -13.75 3.33 5.88
C ASP A 117 -12.91 3.29 4.60
N GLU A 118 -12.02 4.24 4.39
CA GLU A 118 -11.01 4.22 3.31
C GLU A 118 -9.77 3.39 3.70
N ILE A 119 -9.55 3.11 4.99
CA ILE A 119 -8.36 2.40 5.48
C ILE A 119 -8.56 0.89 5.44
N MET A 120 -7.60 0.18 4.85
CA MET A 120 -7.60 -1.28 4.73
C MET A 120 -6.31 -1.86 5.29
N LEU A 121 -6.44 -2.84 6.18
CA LEU A 121 -5.31 -3.61 6.71
C LEU A 121 -5.19 -4.96 6.00
N MET A 122 -4.01 -5.24 5.48
CA MET A 122 -3.67 -6.50 4.82
C MET A 122 -2.58 -7.21 5.64
N PRO A 123 -2.77 -8.49 6.03
CA PRO A 123 -1.71 -9.23 6.69
C PRO A 123 -0.51 -9.42 5.75
N GLU A 124 0.71 -9.22 6.28
CA GLU A 124 1.95 -9.47 5.56
C GLU A 124 2.20 -10.98 5.45
N GLY A 125 2.89 -11.40 4.39
CA GLY A 125 3.34 -12.76 4.21
C GLY A 125 2.90 -13.39 2.88
N VAL A 126 3.54 -14.51 2.57
CA VAL A 126 3.31 -15.32 1.35
C VAL A 126 2.57 -16.63 1.65
N ILE A 127 2.16 -16.80 2.91
CA ILE A 127 1.31 -17.90 3.38
C ILE A 127 0.08 -17.31 4.06
N LEU A 128 -0.95 -18.13 4.24
CA LEU A 128 -2.15 -17.70 4.97
C LEU A 128 -1.78 -17.33 6.42
N PRO A 129 -2.28 -16.19 6.91
CA PRO A 129 -2.05 -15.79 8.29
C PRO A 129 -2.71 -16.81 9.25
N SER A 130 -2.10 -17.02 10.42
CA SER A 130 -2.70 -17.84 11.47
C SER A 130 -4.06 -17.26 11.91
N GLN A 131 -4.92 -18.11 12.47
CA GLN A 131 -6.23 -17.65 12.99
C GLN A 131 -6.05 -16.51 14.01
N LYS A 132 -5.09 -16.63 14.92
CA LYS A 132 -4.77 -15.59 15.91
C LYS A 132 -4.40 -14.25 15.25
N ALA A 133 -3.62 -14.28 14.16
CA ALA A 133 -3.25 -13.06 13.43
C ALA A 133 -4.46 -12.46 12.71
N LYS A 134 -5.33 -13.28 12.12
CA LYS A 134 -6.58 -12.82 11.51
C LYS A 134 -7.51 -12.18 12.55
N ASP A 135 -7.73 -12.84 13.69
CA ASP A 135 -8.60 -12.36 14.74
C ASP A 135 -8.12 -11.01 15.27
N TRP A 136 -6.81 -10.89 15.55
CA TRP A 136 -6.22 -9.62 15.98
C TRP A 136 -6.45 -8.51 14.95
N LEU A 137 -6.21 -8.80 13.67
CA LEU A 137 -6.33 -7.81 12.61
C LEU A 137 -7.78 -7.38 12.36
N VAL A 138 -8.70 -8.35 12.38
CA VAL A 138 -10.15 -8.09 12.27
C VAL A 138 -10.64 -7.25 13.45
N GLN A 139 -10.25 -7.58 14.69
CA GLN A 139 -10.60 -6.80 15.87
C GLN A 139 -10.05 -5.37 15.79
N THR A 140 -8.81 -5.19 15.31
CA THR A 140 -8.23 -3.87 15.07
C THR A 140 -9.06 -3.06 14.06
N CYS A 141 -9.48 -3.69 12.97
CA CYS A 141 -10.33 -3.05 11.96
C CYS A 141 -11.70 -2.64 12.55
N LEU A 142 -12.36 -3.54 13.28
CA LEU A 142 -13.66 -3.27 13.89
C LEU A 142 -13.60 -2.09 14.90
N GLN A 143 -12.58 -2.06 15.75
CA GLN A 143 -12.40 -1.00 16.75
C GLN A 143 -12.18 0.39 16.14
N ARG A 144 -11.60 0.43 14.94
CA ARG A 144 -11.20 1.68 14.26
C ARG A 144 -12.13 2.09 13.11
N GLY A 145 -13.13 1.29 12.79
CA GLY A 145 -13.97 1.50 11.61
C GLY A 145 -13.20 1.29 10.30
N TRP A 146 -12.11 0.51 10.31
CA TRP A 146 -11.27 0.18 9.16
C TRP A 146 -11.73 -1.12 8.51
N ARG A 147 -11.19 -1.44 7.35
CA ARG A 147 -11.51 -2.65 6.58
C ARG A 147 -10.37 -3.67 6.63
N TYR A 148 -10.74 -4.93 6.68
CA TYR A 148 -9.80 -6.04 6.48
C TYR A 148 -9.67 -6.36 4.99
N CYS A 149 -8.44 -6.58 4.50
CA CYS A 149 -8.15 -6.99 3.14
C CYS A 149 -7.32 -8.28 3.14
N GLY A 150 -7.93 -9.41 2.76
CA GLY A 150 -7.22 -10.68 2.58
C GLY A 150 -6.40 -10.69 1.28
N ARG A 151 -5.52 -11.71 1.17
CA ARG A 151 -4.77 -12.00 -0.07
C ARG A 151 -5.43 -13.17 -0.80
N LEU A 152 -6.45 -12.89 -1.58
CA LEU A 152 -7.24 -13.91 -2.25
C LEU A 152 -6.38 -14.84 -3.13
N HIS A 153 -5.38 -14.31 -3.82
CA HIS A 153 -4.47 -15.12 -4.64
C HIS A 153 -3.66 -16.12 -3.79
N ILE A 154 -3.24 -15.75 -2.57
CA ILE A 154 -2.58 -16.66 -1.65
C ILE A 154 -3.55 -17.73 -1.14
N GLU A 155 -4.80 -17.36 -0.91
CA GLU A 155 -5.83 -18.29 -0.46
C GLU A 155 -6.18 -19.34 -1.54
N LEU A 156 -6.33 -18.91 -2.79
CA LEU A 156 -6.73 -19.76 -3.90
C LEU A 156 -5.59 -20.56 -4.51
N PHE A 157 -4.39 -19.98 -4.60
CA PHE A 157 -3.29 -20.54 -5.40
C PHE A 157 -1.98 -20.70 -4.62
N GLY A 158 -1.96 -20.30 -3.34
CA GLY A 158 -0.73 -20.23 -2.57
C GLY A 158 0.22 -19.16 -3.13
N ASN A 159 1.51 -19.28 -2.82
CA ASN A 159 2.55 -18.37 -3.33
C ASN A 159 3.06 -18.83 -4.72
N THR A 160 2.15 -19.05 -5.66
CA THR A 160 2.49 -19.45 -7.02
C THR A 160 2.67 -18.21 -7.91
N ARG A 161 3.81 -18.13 -8.61
CA ARG A 161 4.12 -16.99 -9.45
C ARG A 161 3.26 -17.00 -10.73
N GLY A 162 2.60 -15.88 -11.03
CA GLY A 162 1.78 -15.72 -12.24
C GLY A 162 0.31 -16.12 -12.08
N THR A 163 -0.14 -16.28 -10.84
CA THR A 163 -1.56 -16.51 -10.50
C THR A 163 -2.21 -15.27 -9.94
#